data_9d723330ab42d38c72353655d0da7af3
#
_entry.id   9d723330ab42d38c72353655d0da7af3
#
_cell.length_a   1.000
_cell.length_b   1.000
_cell.length_c   1.000
_cell.angle_alpha   90.00
_cell.angle_beta   90.00
_cell.angle_gamma   90.00
#
_symmetry.space_group_name_H-M   'P 1'
#
loop_
_entity.id
_entity.type
_entity.pdbx_description
1 polymer ?
#
loop_
_entity_poly.entity_id
_entity_poly.type
_entity_poly.pdbx_seq_one_letter_code
_entity_poly.pdbx_strand_id
1 'polypeptide(L)'
;MDLRGTTCLVTGANRGIGRAIATELAARPVAKVLAGIRDPARYEPVPGPVEPLELDLASLESIAAGWHRITDSVDVLVNNAGLFEGGKLEEQDPAAIDAMVQVTLTATMQLTRLALPGMLARGRGLIVNNASISGYVHMPGATTYTATKAGVVGFSESLRRELRGTGVEVLHLVTPGIETDMLDATRDAYEGHAQVEMPSQFTPEEWAARVVRSIEQGDSIRGPGGILALGKLASRGPATLLDLAAAQFFSR
;
A
#
# COMPACT_ATOMS: atom_id res chain seq x y z
N MET A 1 -15.46 -8.62 -5.67
CA MET A 1 -16.49 -7.57 -5.48
C MET A 1 -17.00 -7.06 -6.82
N ASP A 2 -18.30 -6.79 -6.98
CA ASP A 2 -18.83 -6.09 -8.16
C ASP A 2 -18.52 -4.60 -8.04
N LEU A 3 -17.86 -4.03 -9.04
CA LEU A 3 -17.44 -2.62 -9.06
C LEU A 3 -18.51 -1.68 -9.64
N ARG A 4 -19.63 -2.18 -10.17
CA ARG A 4 -20.65 -1.34 -10.79
C ARG A 4 -21.26 -0.36 -9.81
N GLY A 5 -21.19 0.93 -10.15
CA GLY A 5 -21.75 2.02 -9.36
C GLY A 5 -21.04 2.26 -8.02
N THR A 6 -19.85 1.70 -7.79
CA THR A 6 -19.09 1.90 -6.55
C THR A 6 -18.31 3.22 -6.55
N THR A 7 -18.10 3.78 -5.38
CA THR A 7 -17.17 4.87 -5.12
C THR A 7 -15.89 4.31 -4.52
N CYS A 8 -14.76 4.57 -5.19
CA CYS A 8 -13.44 4.11 -4.78
C CYS A 8 -12.61 5.30 -4.30
N LEU A 9 -11.88 5.15 -3.18
CA LEU A 9 -10.85 6.11 -2.74
C LEU A 9 -9.49 5.43 -2.87
N VAL A 10 -8.56 6.06 -3.61
CA VAL A 10 -7.18 5.59 -3.77
C VAL A 10 -6.22 6.62 -3.21
N THR A 11 -5.42 6.28 -2.21
CA THR A 11 -4.42 7.19 -1.64
C THR A 11 -3.10 7.15 -2.43
N GLY A 12 -2.41 8.30 -2.54
CA GLY A 12 -1.19 8.41 -3.32
C GLY A 12 -1.41 8.22 -4.82
N ALA A 13 -2.57 8.68 -5.32
CA ALA A 13 -3.01 8.47 -6.70
C ALA A 13 -2.41 9.44 -7.73
N ASN A 14 -1.42 10.26 -7.34
CA ASN A 14 -0.78 11.22 -8.25
C ASN A 14 0.32 10.59 -9.13
N ARG A 15 0.90 9.46 -8.74
CA ARG A 15 1.99 8.78 -9.48
C ARG A 15 2.06 7.29 -9.19
N GLY A 16 2.92 6.60 -9.95
CA GLY A 16 3.28 5.20 -9.71
C GLY A 16 2.07 4.27 -9.58
N ILE A 17 2.13 3.35 -8.63
CA ILE A 17 1.10 2.32 -8.41
C ILE A 17 -0.28 2.92 -8.13
N GLY A 18 -0.34 3.97 -7.29
CA GLY A 18 -1.62 4.61 -6.94
C GLY A 18 -2.33 5.21 -8.15
N ARG A 19 -1.59 5.91 -9.02
CA ARG A 19 -2.12 6.45 -10.28
C ARG A 19 -2.60 5.33 -11.21
N ALA A 20 -1.81 4.28 -11.35
CA ALA A 20 -2.16 3.14 -12.19
C ALA A 20 -3.42 2.41 -11.67
N ILE A 21 -3.55 2.22 -10.34
CA ILE A 21 -4.77 1.63 -9.74
C ILE A 21 -5.99 2.54 -9.98
N ALA A 22 -5.85 3.87 -9.80
CA ALA A 22 -6.94 4.80 -10.04
C ALA A 22 -7.40 4.77 -11.51
N THR A 23 -6.46 4.72 -12.45
CA THR A 23 -6.72 4.59 -13.90
C THR A 23 -7.42 3.27 -14.22
N GLU A 24 -6.94 2.16 -13.67
CA GLU A 24 -7.49 0.84 -13.92
C GLU A 24 -8.90 0.66 -13.32
N LEU A 25 -9.17 1.26 -12.14
CA LEU A 25 -10.50 1.34 -11.55
C LEU A 25 -11.43 2.20 -12.39
N ALA A 26 -10.96 3.35 -12.89
CA ALA A 26 -11.75 4.25 -13.72
C ALA A 26 -12.15 3.64 -15.09
N ALA A 27 -11.43 2.64 -15.55
CA ALA A 27 -11.78 1.83 -16.73
C ALA A 27 -12.87 0.78 -16.44
N ARG A 28 -13.32 0.63 -15.19
CA ARG A 28 -14.43 -0.22 -14.76
C ARG A 28 -15.71 0.59 -14.65
N PRO A 29 -16.88 -0.04 -14.57
CA PRO A 29 -18.17 0.66 -14.46
C PRO A 29 -18.40 1.22 -13.03
N VAL A 30 -17.38 1.82 -12.43
CA VAL A 30 -17.47 2.53 -11.14
C VAL A 30 -18.25 3.83 -11.31
N ALA A 31 -18.89 4.30 -10.23
CA ALA A 31 -19.52 5.61 -10.22
C ALA A 31 -18.45 6.72 -10.16
N LYS A 32 -17.40 6.51 -9.33
CA LYS A 32 -16.39 7.53 -9.05
C LYS A 32 -15.11 6.91 -8.49
N VAL A 33 -13.97 7.50 -8.85
CA VAL A 33 -12.68 7.26 -8.19
C VAL A 33 -12.21 8.58 -7.58
N LEU A 34 -12.05 8.62 -6.27
CA LEU A 34 -11.45 9.73 -5.55
C LEU A 34 -9.94 9.51 -5.51
N ALA A 35 -9.20 10.36 -6.19
CA ALA A 35 -7.74 10.35 -6.19
C ALA A 35 -7.24 11.14 -4.98
N GLY A 36 -6.95 10.45 -3.86
CA GLY A 36 -6.42 11.04 -2.64
C GLY A 36 -4.96 11.45 -2.83
N ILE A 37 -4.69 12.75 -2.84
CA ILE A 37 -3.39 13.35 -3.16
C ILE A 37 -3.10 14.54 -2.25
N ARG A 38 -1.82 14.80 -1.98
CA ARG A 38 -1.40 15.91 -1.11
C ARG A 38 -1.65 17.28 -1.74
N ASP A 39 -1.40 17.43 -3.03
CA ASP A 39 -1.49 18.70 -3.74
C ASP A 39 -2.31 18.53 -5.03
N PRO A 40 -3.62 18.86 -5.00
CA PRO A 40 -4.49 18.77 -6.17
C PRO A 40 -4.05 19.65 -7.36
N ALA A 41 -3.33 20.73 -7.10
CA ALA A 41 -2.85 21.62 -8.17
C ALA A 41 -1.80 20.97 -9.08
N ARG A 42 -1.13 19.90 -8.57
CA ARG A 42 -0.15 19.11 -9.31
C ARG A 42 -0.72 17.80 -9.86
N TYR A 43 -2.03 17.62 -9.76
CA TYR A 43 -2.65 16.41 -10.26
C TYR A 43 -2.81 16.46 -11.78
N GLU A 44 -2.22 15.50 -12.45
CA GLU A 44 -2.45 15.27 -13.87
C GLU A 44 -3.67 14.37 -14.03
N PRO A 45 -4.78 14.86 -14.62
CA PRO A 45 -5.99 14.06 -14.79
C PRO A 45 -5.74 12.75 -15.54
N VAL A 46 -6.48 11.73 -15.18
CA VAL A 46 -6.56 10.46 -15.90
C VAL A 46 -7.95 10.34 -16.52
N PRO A 47 -8.11 9.58 -17.63
CA PRO A 47 -9.41 9.37 -18.24
C PRO A 47 -10.40 8.68 -17.30
N GLY A 48 -11.69 9.03 -17.41
CA GLY A 48 -12.78 8.41 -16.66
C GLY A 48 -13.28 9.24 -15.49
N PRO A 49 -14.10 8.65 -14.60
CA PRO A 49 -14.75 9.35 -13.49
C PRO A 49 -13.80 9.53 -12.29
N VAL A 50 -12.67 10.20 -12.49
CA VAL A 50 -11.66 10.41 -11.45
C VAL A 50 -11.68 11.86 -10.98
N GLU A 51 -11.84 12.08 -9.68
CA GLU A 51 -11.85 13.38 -9.04
C GLU A 51 -10.68 13.48 -8.04
N PRO A 52 -9.86 14.54 -8.10
CA PRO A 52 -8.82 14.75 -7.10
C PRO A 52 -9.44 15.12 -5.74
N LEU A 53 -8.94 14.50 -4.69
CA LEU A 53 -9.27 14.80 -3.30
C LEU A 53 -8.01 15.22 -2.57
N GLU A 54 -7.99 16.44 -2.03
CA GLU A 54 -6.89 16.87 -1.18
C GLU A 54 -6.84 16.03 0.10
N LEU A 55 -5.74 15.32 0.29
CA LEU A 55 -5.54 14.39 1.38
C LEU A 55 -4.05 14.27 1.72
N ASP A 56 -3.57 15.11 2.62
CA ASP A 56 -2.21 14.98 3.15
C ASP A 56 -2.17 13.98 4.29
N LEU A 57 -1.54 12.85 4.04
CA LEU A 57 -1.44 11.74 4.99
C LEU A 57 -0.41 11.97 6.11
N ALA A 58 0.41 13.01 5.99
CA ALA A 58 1.32 13.42 7.05
C ALA A 58 0.59 14.15 8.20
N SER A 59 -0.66 14.56 7.99
CA SER A 59 -1.47 15.30 8.96
C SER A 59 -2.78 14.57 9.28
N LEU A 60 -2.99 14.22 10.54
CA LEU A 60 -4.27 13.65 11.01
C LEU A 60 -5.44 14.61 10.80
N GLU A 61 -5.18 15.90 10.92
CA GLU A 61 -6.17 16.96 10.69
C GLU A 61 -6.58 17.00 9.20
N SER A 62 -5.60 16.93 8.28
CA SER A 62 -5.86 16.83 6.83
C SER A 62 -6.63 15.56 6.47
N ILE A 63 -6.30 14.42 7.08
CA ILE A 63 -7.05 13.16 6.87
C ILE A 63 -8.51 13.35 7.27
N ALA A 64 -8.78 13.92 8.44
CA ALA A 64 -10.15 14.17 8.90
C ALA A 64 -10.88 15.17 7.99
N ALA A 65 -10.25 16.28 7.64
CA ALA A 65 -10.81 17.29 6.75
C ALA A 65 -11.10 16.75 5.35
N GLY A 66 -10.16 15.99 4.78
CA GLY A 66 -10.34 15.33 3.47
C GLY A 66 -11.50 14.32 3.51
N TRP A 67 -11.60 13.53 4.57
CA TRP A 67 -12.70 12.58 4.74
C TRP A 67 -14.08 13.28 4.81
N HIS A 68 -14.17 14.40 5.51
CA HIS A 68 -15.43 15.19 5.61
C HIS A 68 -15.86 15.82 4.28
N ARG A 69 -14.99 15.95 3.30
CA ARG A 69 -15.35 16.41 1.94
C ARG A 69 -15.97 15.31 1.09
N ILE A 70 -15.87 14.05 1.52
CA ILE A 70 -16.47 12.93 0.79
C ILE A 70 -17.94 12.89 1.10
N THR A 71 -18.77 13.23 0.11
CA THR A 71 -20.24 13.25 0.24
C THR A 71 -20.87 11.89 -0.03
N ASP A 72 -20.18 11.05 -0.80
CA ASP A 72 -20.64 9.74 -1.19
C ASP A 72 -20.10 8.66 -0.23
N SER A 73 -20.76 7.51 -0.21
CA SER A 73 -20.24 6.36 0.51
C SER A 73 -19.03 5.76 -0.18
N VAL A 74 -17.91 5.62 0.50
CA VAL A 74 -16.76 4.88 -0.01
C VAL A 74 -17.05 3.38 0.09
N ASP A 75 -17.07 2.69 -1.06
CA ASP A 75 -17.27 1.24 -1.15
C ASP A 75 -15.93 0.50 -1.20
N VAL A 76 -14.91 1.09 -1.83
CA VAL A 76 -13.55 0.55 -1.93
C VAL A 76 -12.55 1.59 -1.43
N LEU A 77 -11.83 1.28 -0.36
CA LEU A 77 -10.72 2.09 0.14
C LEU A 77 -9.40 1.42 -0.22
N VAL A 78 -8.59 2.06 -1.07
CA VAL A 78 -7.23 1.59 -1.42
C VAL A 78 -6.20 2.43 -0.69
N ASN A 79 -5.70 1.92 0.43
CA ASN A 79 -4.58 2.46 1.19
C ASN A 79 -3.27 2.09 0.48
N ASN A 80 -2.89 2.90 -0.51
CA ASN A 80 -1.72 2.64 -1.35
C ASN A 80 -0.53 3.55 -1.01
N ALA A 81 -0.78 4.78 -0.58
CA ALA A 81 0.29 5.73 -0.29
C ALA A 81 1.32 5.16 0.70
N GLY A 82 2.56 5.52 0.49
CA GLY A 82 3.65 5.15 1.38
C GLY A 82 4.91 5.94 1.05
N LEU A 83 5.79 6.00 2.03
CA LEU A 83 7.13 6.56 1.90
C LEU A 83 8.16 5.45 2.07
N PHE A 84 9.32 5.64 1.46
CA PHE A 84 10.50 4.81 1.66
C PHE A 84 11.68 5.71 1.99
N GLU A 85 12.41 5.30 3.00
CA GLU A 85 13.75 5.74 3.27
C GLU A 85 14.56 4.53 3.73
N GLY A 86 15.74 4.37 3.17
CA GLY A 86 16.67 3.30 3.47
C GLY A 86 17.99 3.83 3.99
N GLY A 87 18.93 2.93 4.20
CA GLY A 87 20.25 3.20 4.76
C GLY A 87 20.39 2.66 6.18
N LYS A 88 21.53 2.96 6.81
CA LYS A 88 21.79 2.55 8.19
C LYS A 88 20.90 3.35 9.14
N LEU A 89 20.37 2.68 10.16
CA LEU A 89 19.40 3.29 11.07
C LEU A 89 19.93 4.54 11.77
N GLU A 90 21.21 4.52 12.17
CA GLU A 90 21.87 5.65 12.84
C GLU A 90 22.10 6.87 11.93
N GLU A 91 21.97 6.71 10.62
CA GLU A 91 22.14 7.76 9.61
C GLU A 91 20.79 8.33 9.11
N GLN A 92 19.67 7.68 9.46
CA GLN A 92 18.34 8.13 9.02
C GLN A 92 17.90 9.40 9.75
N ASP A 93 17.26 10.31 9.01
CA ASP A 93 16.64 11.49 9.61
C ASP A 93 15.44 11.07 10.49
N PRO A 94 15.42 11.45 11.79
CA PRO A 94 14.27 11.17 12.66
C PRO A 94 12.93 11.66 12.09
N ALA A 95 12.90 12.82 11.43
CA ALA A 95 11.68 13.34 10.82
C ALA A 95 11.18 12.46 9.65
N ALA A 96 12.10 11.88 8.90
CA ALA A 96 11.74 10.95 7.82
C ALA A 96 11.20 9.60 8.37
N ILE A 97 11.76 9.12 9.50
CA ILE A 97 11.23 7.96 10.24
C ILE A 97 9.78 8.20 10.64
N ASP A 98 9.51 9.35 11.31
CA ASP A 98 8.17 9.72 11.75
C ASP A 98 7.19 9.86 10.58
N ALA A 99 7.62 10.54 9.51
CA ALA A 99 6.81 10.71 8.31
C ALA A 99 6.47 9.36 7.65
N MET A 100 7.41 8.43 7.60
CA MET A 100 7.21 7.09 7.04
C MET A 100 6.16 6.31 7.83
N VAL A 101 6.25 6.30 9.16
CA VAL A 101 5.27 5.65 10.05
C VAL A 101 3.91 6.33 9.90
N GLN A 102 3.87 7.66 9.93
CA GLN A 102 2.63 8.43 9.82
C GLN A 102 1.92 8.18 8.49
N VAL A 103 2.61 8.34 7.36
CA VAL A 103 2.00 8.24 6.01
C VAL A 103 1.64 6.79 5.64
N THR A 104 2.52 5.83 5.97
CA THR A 104 2.35 4.46 5.49
C THR A 104 1.49 3.61 6.43
N LEU A 105 1.62 3.77 7.74
CA LEU A 105 0.93 2.93 8.72
C LEU A 105 -0.22 3.66 9.42
N THR A 106 0.06 4.80 10.06
CA THR A 106 -0.95 5.52 10.86
C THR A 106 -2.10 5.99 9.99
N ALA A 107 -1.82 6.59 8.82
CA ALA A 107 -2.85 7.05 7.89
C ALA A 107 -3.71 5.89 7.36
N THR A 108 -3.11 4.73 7.05
CA THR A 108 -3.83 3.50 6.68
C THR A 108 -4.85 3.11 7.75
N MET A 109 -4.44 3.09 9.03
CA MET A 109 -5.33 2.78 10.15
C MET A 109 -6.43 3.84 10.32
N GLN A 110 -6.10 5.12 10.21
CA GLN A 110 -7.06 6.23 10.39
C GLN A 110 -8.12 6.26 9.27
N LEU A 111 -7.72 6.15 8.02
CA LEU A 111 -8.67 6.10 6.89
C LEU A 111 -9.57 4.87 6.98
N THR A 112 -9.01 3.72 7.34
CA THR A 112 -9.79 2.51 7.56
C THR A 112 -10.83 2.71 8.67
N ARG A 113 -10.42 3.30 9.82
CA ARG A 113 -11.32 3.64 10.93
C ARG A 113 -12.46 4.58 10.50
N LEU A 114 -12.18 5.53 9.62
CA LEU A 114 -13.18 6.45 9.11
C LEU A 114 -14.14 5.77 8.12
N ALA A 115 -13.66 4.84 7.28
CA ALA A 115 -14.48 4.14 6.30
C ALA A 115 -15.39 3.06 6.91
N LEU A 116 -14.91 2.37 7.95
CA LEU A 116 -15.57 1.20 8.53
C LEU A 116 -17.02 1.43 8.97
N PRO A 117 -17.40 2.50 9.68
CA PRO A 117 -18.79 2.67 10.13
C PRO A 117 -19.79 2.64 8.99
N GLY A 118 -19.50 3.35 7.89
CA GLY A 118 -20.35 3.35 6.70
C GLY A 118 -20.39 2.01 6.00
N MET A 119 -19.26 1.31 5.87
CA MET A 119 -19.20 -0.02 5.27
C MET A 119 -19.98 -1.05 6.09
N LEU A 120 -19.80 -1.05 7.41
CA LEU A 120 -20.50 -1.96 8.34
C LEU A 120 -22.01 -1.72 8.33
N ALA A 121 -22.45 -0.46 8.34
CA ALA A 121 -23.87 -0.13 8.28
C ALA A 121 -24.56 -0.64 7.00
N ARG A 122 -23.81 -0.69 5.88
CA ARG A 122 -24.31 -1.22 4.60
C ARG A 122 -24.11 -2.73 4.47
N GLY A 123 -23.36 -3.38 5.37
CA GLY A 123 -23.00 -4.81 5.29
C GLY A 123 -22.16 -5.12 4.05
N ARG A 124 -21.45 -4.15 3.49
CA ARG A 124 -20.57 -4.29 2.32
C ARG A 124 -19.49 -3.23 2.30
N GLY A 125 -18.31 -3.62 1.83
CA GLY A 125 -17.16 -2.73 1.62
C GLY A 125 -15.91 -3.53 1.41
N LEU A 126 -14.89 -2.89 0.84
CA LEU A 126 -13.57 -3.49 0.64
C LEU A 126 -12.47 -2.51 1.06
N ILE A 127 -11.59 -2.99 1.92
CA ILE A 127 -10.37 -2.29 2.30
C ILE A 127 -9.20 -2.99 1.63
N VAL A 128 -8.45 -2.26 0.81
CA VAL A 128 -7.24 -2.75 0.13
C VAL A 128 -6.03 -2.09 0.78
N ASN A 129 -5.17 -2.87 1.42
CA ASN A 129 -3.97 -2.36 2.09
C ASN A 129 -2.71 -2.76 1.31
N ASN A 130 -1.99 -1.77 0.81
CA ASN A 130 -0.75 -1.96 0.07
C ASN A 130 0.44 -2.13 1.02
N ALA A 131 0.70 -3.38 1.43
CA ALA A 131 1.91 -3.75 2.14
C ALA A 131 3.09 -3.95 1.16
N SER A 132 4.05 -4.75 1.53
CA SER A 132 5.24 -5.06 0.73
C SER A 132 5.74 -6.45 1.06
N ILE A 133 6.53 -7.02 0.17
CA ILE A 133 7.34 -8.19 0.49
C ILE A 133 8.26 -7.92 1.70
N SER A 134 8.71 -6.67 1.88
CA SER A 134 9.52 -6.25 3.03
C SER A 134 8.78 -6.36 4.37
N GLY A 135 7.45 -6.42 4.38
CA GLY A 135 6.68 -6.74 5.58
C GLY A 135 6.76 -8.20 6.01
N TYR A 136 7.37 -9.05 5.20
CA TYR A 136 7.59 -10.48 5.47
C TYR A 136 9.07 -10.85 5.44
N VAL A 137 9.82 -10.33 4.48
CA VAL A 137 11.27 -10.56 4.34
C VAL A 137 11.97 -9.30 4.83
N HIS A 138 12.57 -9.40 6.00
CA HIS A 138 13.15 -8.26 6.70
C HIS A 138 14.58 -8.03 6.25
N MET A 139 14.76 -7.07 5.34
CA MET A 139 16.06 -6.75 4.77
C MET A 139 16.79 -5.68 5.62
N PRO A 140 18.08 -5.88 5.93
CA PRO A 140 18.90 -4.83 6.51
C PRO A 140 18.99 -3.63 5.56
N GLY A 141 19.19 -2.42 6.08
CA GLY A 141 19.16 -1.18 5.29
C GLY A 141 17.78 -0.64 4.97
N ALA A 142 16.70 -1.40 5.28
CA ALA A 142 15.30 -0.95 5.19
C ALA A 142 14.55 -1.14 6.52
N THR A 143 15.24 -0.96 7.65
CA THR A 143 14.75 -1.34 8.99
C THR A 143 13.42 -0.66 9.34
N THR A 144 13.34 0.66 9.20
CA THR A 144 12.14 1.45 9.49
C THR A 144 11.01 1.20 8.49
N TYR A 145 11.34 1.10 7.21
CA TYR A 145 10.37 0.72 6.18
C TYR A 145 9.80 -0.68 6.41
N THR A 146 10.66 -1.64 6.72
CA THR A 146 10.27 -3.01 7.07
C THR A 146 9.32 -3.04 8.27
N ALA A 147 9.65 -2.33 9.36
CA ALA A 147 8.79 -2.23 10.53
C ALA A 147 7.41 -1.64 10.18
N THR A 148 7.38 -0.58 9.37
CA THR A 148 6.16 0.07 8.92
C THR A 148 5.29 -0.88 8.07
N LYS A 149 5.89 -1.56 7.09
CA LYS A 149 5.17 -2.50 6.22
C LYS A 149 4.76 -3.79 6.94
N ALA A 150 5.54 -4.26 7.91
CA ALA A 150 5.15 -5.36 8.80
C ALA A 150 3.95 -4.96 9.68
N GLY A 151 3.90 -3.70 10.13
CA GLY A 151 2.74 -3.12 10.80
C GLY A 151 1.48 -3.17 9.93
N VAL A 152 1.58 -2.78 8.65
CA VAL A 152 0.45 -2.88 7.70
C VAL A 152 0.00 -4.34 7.50
N VAL A 153 0.94 -5.29 7.44
CA VAL A 153 0.63 -6.74 7.37
C VAL A 153 -0.17 -7.17 8.59
N GLY A 154 0.35 -6.92 9.80
CA GLY A 154 -0.28 -7.29 11.05
C GLY A 154 -1.67 -6.67 11.21
N PHE A 155 -1.79 -5.38 10.89
CA PHE A 155 -3.06 -4.66 10.88
C PHE A 155 -4.08 -5.31 9.92
N SER A 156 -3.68 -5.59 8.69
CA SER A 156 -4.56 -6.17 7.67
C SER A 156 -5.05 -7.57 8.04
N GLU A 157 -4.15 -8.41 8.56
CA GLU A 157 -4.50 -9.77 8.97
C GLU A 157 -5.42 -9.79 10.20
N SER A 158 -5.19 -8.90 11.17
CA SER A 158 -6.03 -8.75 12.36
C SER A 158 -7.42 -8.24 11.97
N LEU A 159 -7.48 -7.15 11.21
CA LEU A 159 -8.74 -6.54 10.75
C LEU A 159 -9.58 -7.52 9.93
N ARG A 160 -8.97 -8.30 9.04
CA ARG A 160 -9.68 -9.33 8.25
C ARG A 160 -10.37 -10.38 9.15
N ARG A 161 -9.75 -10.73 10.28
CA ARG A 161 -10.34 -11.67 11.25
C ARG A 161 -11.47 -11.04 12.03
N GLU A 162 -11.30 -9.77 12.42
CA GLU A 162 -12.30 -8.98 13.15
C GLU A 162 -13.59 -8.78 12.32
N LEU A 163 -13.43 -8.52 11.03
CA LEU A 163 -14.55 -8.25 10.11
C LEU A 163 -15.26 -9.50 9.58
N ARG A 164 -14.88 -10.70 10.04
CA ARG A 164 -15.53 -11.94 9.57
C ARG A 164 -17.04 -11.95 9.79
N GLY A 165 -17.78 -12.18 8.71
CA GLY A 165 -19.25 -12.26 8.74
C GLY A 165 -19.98 -10.91 8.69
N THR A 166 -19.26 -9.79 8.58
CA THR A 166 -19.86 -8.45 8.49
C THR A 166 -20.23 -8.03 7.06
N GLY A 167 -19.75 -8.74 6.06
CA GLY A 167 -19.84 -8.33 4.65
C GLY A 167 -18.78 -7.31 4.21
N VAL A 168 -17.92 -6.84 5.13
CA VAL A 168 -16.77 -5.99 4.82
C VAL A 168 -15.53 -6.87 4.68
N GLU A 169 -14.81 -6.71 3.57
CA GLU A 169 -13.65 -7.54 3.22
C GLU A 169 -12.35 -6.74 3.29
N VAL A 170 -11.23 -7.45 3.44
CA VAL A 170 -9.88 -6.88 3.42
C VAL A 170 -9.02 -7.64 2.41
N LEU A 171 -8.54 -6.92 1.40
CA LEU A 171 -7.53 -7.40 0.46
C LEU A 171 -6.16 -6.86 0.89
N HIS A 172 -5.24 -7.76 1.15
CA HIS A 172 -3.89 -7.45 1.54
C HIS A 172 -2.94 -7.67 0.35
N LEU A 173 -2.25 -6.64 -0.07
CA LEU A 173 -1.28 -6.68 -1.15
C LEU A 173 0.13 -6.94 -0.60
N VAL A 174 0.79 -7.97 -1.10
CA VAL A 174 2.22 -8.24 -0.87
C VAL A 174 2.98 -7.75 -2.09
N THR A 175 3.13 -6.43 -2.19
CA THR A 175 3.68 -5.77 -3.36
C THR A 175 5.18 -6.06 -3.49
N PRO A 176 5.63 -6.55 -4.65
CA PRO A 176 7.06 -6.77 -4.94
C PRO A 176 7.73 -5.47 -5.39
N GLY A 177 8.93 -5.56 -5.96
CA GLY A 177 9.56 -4.45 -6.68
C GLY A 177 8.74 -4.05 -7.91
N ILE A 178 8.22 -2.84 -7.91
CA ILE A 178 7.48 -2.24 -9.02
C ILE A 178 8.31 -1.08 -9.56
N GLU A 179 8.39 -0.95 -10.87
CA GLU A 179 9.16 0.08 -11.56
C GLU A 179 8.58 1.48 -11.27
N THR A 180 9.15 2.14 -10.27
CA THR A 180 8.72 3.45 -9.74
C THR A 180 9.90 4.18 -9.13
N ASP A 181 9.79 5.51 -8.97
CA ASP A 181 10.76 6.34 -8.23
C ASP A 181 11.10 5.76 -6.84
N MET A 182 10.15 5.08 -6.19
CA MET A 182 10.39 4.44 -4.89
C MET A 182 11.35 3.24 -5.01
N LEU A 183 11.29 2.48 -6.09
CA LEU A 183 12.23 1.39 -6.33
C LEU A 183 13.64 1.93 -6.62
N ASP A 184 13.72 3.04 -7.35
CA ASP A 184 15.00 3.70 -7.63
C ASP A 184 15.61 4.25 -6.34
N ALA A 185 14.84 4.95 -5.51
CA ALA A 185 15.27 5.38 -4.18
C ALA A 185 15.69 4.20 -3.28
N THR A 186 15.06 3.03 -3.46
CA THR A 186 15.44 1.81 -2.75
C THR A 186 16.81 1.31 -3.23
N ARG A 187 17.06 1.30 -4.54
CA ARG A 187 18.34 0.91 -5.13
C ARG A 187 19.46 1.82 -4.66
N ASP A 188 19.23 3.15 -4.69
CA ASP A 188 20.18 4.15 -4.25
C ASP A 188 20.56 3.97 -2.77
N ALA A 189 19.58 3.67 -1.90
CA ALA A 189 19.82 3.41 -0.49
C ALA A 189 20.67 2.14 -0.22
N TYR A 190 20.74 1.24 -1.18
CA TYR A 190 21.57 0.03 -1.10
C TYR A 190 22.87 0.14 -1.88
N GLU A 191 23.12 1.24 -2.58
CA GLU A 191 24.36 1.45 -3.33
C GLU A 191 25.59 1.38 -2.39
N GLY A 192 26.55 0.54 -2.71
CA GLY A 192 27.74 0.30 -1.89
C GLY A 192 27.52 -0.59 -0.64
N HIS A 193 26.29 -0.98 -0.33
CA HIS A 193 25.95 -1.78 0.86
C HIS A 193 25.35 -3.15 0.54
N ALA A 194 24.80 -3.35 -0.65
CA ALA A 194 24.22 -4.62 -1.06
C ALA A 194 24.82 -5.11 -2.37
N GLN A 195 25.07 -6.41 -2.45
CA GLN A 195 25.55 -7.09 -3.67
C GLN A 195 24.40 -7.65 -4.51
N VAL A 196 23.17 -7.18 -4.28
CA VAL A 196 21.97 -7.76 -4.91
C VAL A 196 21.27 -6.72 -5.75
N GLU A 197 21.11 -7.02 -7.03
CA GLU A 197 20.18 -6.31 -7.88
C GLU A 197 18.74 -6.52 -7.37
N MET A 198 18.00 -5.43 -7.17
CA MET A 198 16.56 -5.48 -6.93
C MET A 198 15.82 -5.26 -8.25
N PRO A 199 15.51 -6.33 -9.01
CA PRO A 199 14.82 -6.19 -10.27
C PRO A 199 13.38 -5.73 -10.02
N SER A 200 12.89 -4.84 -10.90
CA SER A 200 11.45 -4.65 -11.04
C SER A 200 10.83 -5.94 -11.59
N GLN A 201 9.68 -6.33 -11.03
CA GLN A 201 8.96 -7.52 -11.49
C GLN A 201 7.77 -7.16 -12.37
N PHE A 202 7.24 -5.95 -12.20
CA PHE A 202 6.09 -5.45 -12.93
C PHE A 202 6.21 -3.95 -13.11
N THR A 203 5.59 -3.44 -14.19
CA THR A 203 5.27 -2.03 -14.29
C THR A 203 4.11 -1.67 -13.34
N PRO A 204 3.91 -0.38 -13.02
CA PRO A 204 2.75 0.07 -12.26
C PRO A 204 1.42 -0.41 -12.84
N GLU A 205 1.28 -0.38 -14.17
CA GLU A 205 0.08 -0.76 -14.90
C GLU A 205 -0.20 -2.26 -14.82
N GLU A 206 0.82 -3.08 -15.01
CA GLU A 206 0.71 -4.54 -14.87
C GLU A 206 0.30 -4.95 -13.45
N TRP A 207 0.87 -4.27 -12.44
CA TRP A 207 0.51 -4.53 -11.05
C TRP A 207 -0.90 -4.05 -10.73
N ALA A 208 -1.28 -2.85 -11.18
CA ALA A 208 -2.63 -2.30 -11.01
C ALA A 208 -3.70 -3.21 -11.61
N ALA A 209 -3.48 -3.74 -12.83
CA ALA A 209 -4.39 -4.69 -13.46
C ALA A 209 -4.56 -5.97 -12.64
N ARG A 210 -3.50 -6.44 -11.97
CA ARG A 210 -3.56 -7.59 -11.04
C ARG A 210 -4.33 -7.26 -9.77
N VAL A 211 -4.12 -6.06 -9.21
CA VAL A 211 -4.82 -5.57 -8.01
C VAL A 211 -6.32 -5.46 -8.28
N VAL A 212 -6.72 -4.78 -9.36
CA VAL A 212 -8.14 -4.60 -9.69
C VAL A 212 -8.82 -5.93 -9.98
N ARG A 213 -8.16 -6.84 -10.68
CA ARG A 213 -8.65 -8.20 -10.88
C ARG A 213 -8.86 -8.94 -9.56
N SER A 214 -7.98 -8.76 -8.56
CA SER A 214 -8.16 -9.35 -7.24
C SER A 214 -9.33 -8.75 -6.48
N ILE A 215 -9.60 -7.46 -6.64
CA ILE A 215 -10.79 -6.80 -6.12
C ILE A 215 -12.05 -7.45 -6.71
N GLU A 216 -12.10 -7.62 -8.03
CA GLU A 216 -13.23 -8.25 -8.74
C GLU A 216 -13.43 -9.71 -8.32
N GLN A 217 -12.36 -10.47 -8.13
CA GLN A 217 -12.38 -11.89 -7.73
C GLN A 217 -12.70 -12.13 -6.25
N GLY A 218 -12.62 -11.09 -5.40
CA GLY A 218 -12.80 -11.24 -3.94
C GLY A 218 -11.62 -11.92 -3.25
N ASP A 219 -10.40 -11.72 -3.77
CA ASP A 219 -9.20 -12.24 -3.12
C ASP A 219 -8.99 -11.57 -1.76
N SER A 220 -8.46 -12.31 -0.79
CA SER A 220 -8.06 -11.73 0.51
C SER A 220 -6.57 -11.39 0.58
N ILE A 221 -5.75 -11.96 -0.30
CA ILE A 221 -4.31 -11.70 -0.41
C ILE A 221 -3.90 -11.74 -1.88
N ARG A 222 -3.15 -10.74 -2.31
CA ARG A 222 -2.48 -10.74 -3.61
C ARG A 222 -0.99 -10.54 -3.43
N GLY A 223 -0.19 -11.43 -3.98
CA GLY A 223 1.26 -11.35 -4.02
C GLY A 223 1.80 -11.63 -5.41
N PRO A 224 3.12 -11.52 -5.60
CA PRO A 224 3.77 -11.68 -6.89
C PRO A 224 3.73 -13.13 -7.41
N GLY A 225 3.52 -14.11 -6.54
CA GLY A 225 3.66 -15.53 -6.87
C GLY A 225 5.12 -16.00 -6.90
N GLY A 226 5.33 -17.25 -7.32
CA GLY A 226 6.67 -17.81 -7.52
C GLY A 226 7.55 -17.86 -6.26
N ILE A 227 8.84 -17.63 -6.43
CA ILE A 227 9.87 -17.74 -5.37
C ILE A 227 9.64 -16.79 -4.20
N LEU A 228 8.99 -15.64 -4.43
CA LEU A 228 8.66 -14.68 -3.38
C LEU A 228 7.53 -15.19 -2.47
N ALA A 229 6.67 -16.07 -2.97
CA ALA A 229 5.71 -16.77 -2.12
C ALA A 229 6.40 -17.73 -1.15
N LEU A 230 7.50 -18.35 -1.59
CA LEU A 230 8.36 -19.17 -0.74
C LEU A 230 9.09 -18.33 0.32
N GLY A 231 9.57 -17.12 -0.06
CA GLY A 231 10.17 -16.16 0.88
C GLY A 231 9.20 -15.78 2.01
N LYS A 232 7.92 -15.55 1.68
CA LYS A 232 6.86 -15.31 2.67
C LYS A 232 6.66 -16.50 3.62
N LEU A 233 6.80 -17.72 3.15
CA LEU A 233 6.71 -18.93 3.98
C LEU A 233 7.96 -19.07 4.84
N ALA A 234 9.14 -18.86 4.26
CA ALA A 234 10.42 -18.93 4.95
C ALA A 234 10.56 -17.90 6.08
N SER A 235 9.99 -16.69 5.91
CA SER A 235 10.00 -15.65 6.95
C SER A 235 9.22 -16.02 8.22
N ARG A 236 8.40 -17.05 8.17
CA ARG A 236 7.73 -17.65 9.34
C ARG A 236 8.48 -18.85 9.92
N GLY A 237 9.61 -19.23 9.32
CA GLY A 237 10.51 -20.26 9.76
C GLY A 237 11.55 -19.78 10.78
N PRO A 238 12.56 -20.61 11.11
CA PRO A 238 13.66 -20.21 11.99
C PRO A 238 14.41 -19.00 11.44
N ALA A 239 14.62 -17.97 12.27
CA ALA A 239 15.31 -16.74 11.90
C ALA A 239 16.70 -16.96 11.30
N THR A 240 17.41 -18.01 11.75
CA THR A 240 18.75 -18.36 11.29
C THR A 240 18.91 -18.48 9.77
N LEU A 241 17.88 -18.89 9.03
CA LEU A 241 17.93 -18.98 7.57
C LEU A 241 17.93 -17.60 6.92
N LEU A 242 17.16 -16.66 7.47
CA LEU A 242 17.13 -15.27 7.00
C LEU A 242 18.38 -14.52 7.42
N ASP A 243 18.92 -14.80 8.63
CA ASP A 243 20.17 -14.19 9.12
C ASP A 243 21.38 -14.55 8.25
N LEU A 244 21.49 -15.82 7.84
CA LEU A 244 22.53 -16.27 6.91
C LEU A 244 22.41 -15.59 5.53
N ALA A 245 21.20 -15.44 5.03
CA ALA A 245 20.97 -14.72 3.78
C ALA A 245 21.32 -13.23 3.94
N ALA A 246 20.82 -12.58 4.99
CA ALA A 246 21.05 -11.15 5.26
C ALA A 246 22.55 -10.83 5.39
N ALA A 247 23.34 -11.69 6.03
CA ALA A 247 24.79 -11.53 6.18
C ALA A 247 25.55 -11.53 4.85
N GLN A 248 24.98 -12.15 3.80
CA GLN A 248 25.57 -12.15 2.45
C GLN A 248 25.17 -10.91 1.64
N PHE A 249 24.11 -10.20 2.03
CA PHE A 249 23.51 -9.12 1.24
C PHE A 249 23.84 -7.72 1.74
N PHE A 250 24.23 -7.57 2.99
CA PHE A 250 24.47 -6.25 3.57
C PHE A 250 25.77 -6.19 4.35
N SER A 251 26.62 -5.21 4.04
CA SER A 251 27.80 -4.83 4.81
C SER A 251 27.60 -3.45 5.44
N ARG A 252 28.03 -3.30 6.68
CA ARG A 252 28.07 -2.00 7.36
C ARG A 252 29.24 -1.16 6.90
#